data_f6955cb371ac5165c5c9589c576c83e0
#
_entry.id   f6955cb371ac5165c5c9589c576c83e0
#
_cell.length_a   1.000
_cell.length_b   1.000
_cell.length_c   1.000
_cell.angle_alpha   90.00
_cell.angle_beta   90.00
_cell.angle_gamma   90.00
#
_symmetry.space_group_name_H-M   'P 1'
#
loop_
_entity.id
_entity.type
_entity.pdbx_description
1 polymer ?
#
loop_
_entity_poly.entity_id
_entity_poly.type
_entity_poly.pdbx_seq_one_letter_code
_entity_poly.pdbx_strand_id
1 'polypeptide(L)'
;MPLFHHTQKIMEKVLSVSLLFVTSFVFSQTQIKFDRFTLDNGLKVILHEDHTTPNVVISVLYHVGSKNEKPERTGFAHFFEHLMFEGSENIARGEYDKYVSRAGGALNAYTSQDRTYYYEFLPSNYLELGLWLESERMKHARVDSKGIETQRAVVKEERKQRMDNQPYGTLMEQVFVRLFNKHPYRWMPIGSMEHLDAASDEDYQQFYKDFYLPDNAVLTIAGDINSNTAKLLVEKYFATIPKSTKTIYRPNIVEESLNGPIRDTVYDRVQLPALIIGHRAPAQGSSDYYAVEMLNTLLSNGNSSRIYRSLVDEKQLAIQAGSFQFPLEDPGLGISFGIANMGVNLLDIEKAILEQIEKVQNELISDLELKKLQNQIENQFVNNLSSVEGIAENLAIYETHFGDASLINTEINRYLAVSKEDIQRVARKYFDEKNRLVLFWLPKAN
;
A
#
# COMPACT_ATOMS: atom_id res chain seq x y z
N MET A 1 -38.77 -26.74 -61.32
CA MET A 1 -37.52 -26.16 -60.83
C MET A 1 -37.67 -24.72 -60.20
N PRO A 2 -38.70 -24.41 -59.41
CA PRO A 2 -38.72 -23.16 -58.68
C PRO A 2 -38.68 -23.26 -57.14
N LEU A 3 -38.60 -24.46 -56.56
CA LEU A 3 -38.60 -24.63 -55.09
C LEU A 3 -37.21 -24.49 -54.42
N PHE A 4 -36.13 -24.63 -55.16
CA PHE A 4 -34.77 -24.53 -54.59
C PHE A 4 -34.29 -23.08 -54.34
N HIS A 5 -34.82 -22.12 -55.06
CA HIS A 5 -34.40 -20.69 -54.88
C HIS A 5 -35.06 -20.00 -53.70
N HIS A 6 -36.19 -20.52 -53.18
CA HIS A 6 -36.87 -19.91 -52.05
C HIS A 6 -36.29 -20.32 -50.70
N THR A 7 -35.78 -21.55 -50.61
CA THR A 7 -35.14 -22.06 -49.38
C THR A 7 -33.77 -21.43 -49.14
N GLN A 8 -33.01 -21.12 -50.21
CA GLN A 8 -31.68 -20.49 -50.08
C GLN A 8 -31.78 -19.02 -49.57
N LYS A 9 -32.78 -18.23 -50.03
CA LYS A 9 -33.00 -16.87 -49.55
C LYS A 9 -33.55 -16.79 -48.12
N ILE A 10 -34.25 -17.81 -47.64
CA ILE A 10 -34.72 -17.90 -46.27
C ILE A 10 -33.57 -18.29 -45.34
N MET A 11 -32.67 -19.17 -45.78
CA MET A 11 -31.49 -19.59 -45.04
C MET A 11 -30.45 -18.46 -44.89
N GLU A 12 -30.26 -17.64 -45.93
CA GLU A 12 -29.37 -16.48 -45.89
C GLU A 12 -29.93 -15.37 -44.95
N LYS A 13 -31.25 -15.17 -44.92
CA LYS A 13 -31.89 -14.23 -44.00
C LYS A 13 -31.88 -14.71 -42.53
N VAL A 14 -31.99 -16.02 -42.30
CA VAL A 14 -31.89 -16.61 -40.94
C VAL A 14 -30.47 -16.59 -40.46
N LEU A 15 -29.48 -16.83 -41.35
CA LEU A 15 -28.04 -16.71 -41.00
C LEU A 15 -27.64 -15.24 -40.70
N SER A 16 -28.21 -14.25 -41.43
CA SER A 16 -27.93 -12.84 -41.22
C SER A 16 -28.58 -12.28 -39.93
N VAL A 17 -29.68 -12.86 -39.48
CA VAL A 17 -30.33 -12.46 -38.20
C VAL A 17 -29.66 -13.17 -37.01
N SER A 18 -29.08 -14.36 -37.18
CA SER A 18 -28.35 -15.06 -36.11
C SER A 18 -26.95 -14.49 -35.88
N LEU A 19 -26.38 -13.71 -36.80
CA LEU A 19 -25.05 -13.08 -36.64
C LEU A 19 -25.13 -11.70 -35.93
N LEU A 20 -26.32 -11.18 -35.69
CA LEU A 20 -26.53 -9.89 -35.00
C LEU A 20 -26.83 -10.02 -33.51
N PHE A 21 -26.85 -11.24 -32.99
CA PHE A 21 -26.91 -11.52 -31.54
C PHE A 21 -25.58 -12.04 -30.98
N VAL A 22 -24.43 -11.56 -31.47
CA VAL A 22 -23.22 -11.54 -30.68
C VAL A 22 -23.41 -10.39 -29.67
N THR A 23 -24.20 -10.69 -28.66
CA THR A 23 -24.31 -9.89 -27.46
C THR A 23 -22.91 -9.55 -26.99
N SER A 24 -22.58 -8.28 -27.03
CA SER A 24 -21.55 -7.71 -26.20
C SER A 24 -21.89 -8.10 -24.76
N PHE A 25 -21.30 -9.16 -24.22
CA PHE A 25 -21.18 -9.33 -22.80
C PHE A 25 -20.28 -8.17 -22.35
N VAL A 26 -20.87 -7.02 -22.15
CA VAL A 26 -20.28 -6.01 -21.28
C VAL A 26 -20.23 -6.72 -19.92
N PHE A 27 -19.05 -7.18 -19.53
CA PHE A 27 -18.79 -7.51 -18.16
C PHE A 27 -19.05 -6.20 -17.39
N SER A 28 -20.29 -6.04 -16.93
CA SER A 28 -20.62 -5.01 -15.98
C SER A 28 -19.84 -5.37 -14.72
N GLN A 29 -18.70 -4.75 -14.56
CA GLN A 29 -17.98 -4.81 -13.30
C GLN A 29 -18.98 -4.33 -12.24
N THR A 30 -19.31 -5.19 -11.28
CA THR A 30 -20.28 -4.85 -10.23
C THR A 30 -19.74 -3.64 -9.49
N GLN A 31 -20.41 -2.52 -9.63
CA GLN A 31 -19.98 -1.28 -8.98
C GLN A 31 -20.07 -1.41 -7.47
N ILE A 32 -18.99 -1.13 -6.76
CA ILE A 32 -18.97 -1.04 -5.30
C ILE A 32 -19.83 0.18 -4.90
N LYS A 33 -20.96 -0.08 -4.26
CA LYS A 33 -21.87 0.96 -3.75
C LYS A 33 -21.51 1.27 -2.32
N PHE A 34 -21.53 2.54 -1.96
CA PHE A 34 -21.27 2.98 -0.59
C PHE A 34 -21.96 4.31 -0.33
N ASP A 35 -22.29 4.56 0.92
CA ASP A 35 -22.73 5.85 1.43
C ASP A 35 -21.56 6.58 2.06
N ARG A 36 -21.52 7.90 1.94
CA ARG A 36 -20.48 8.76 2.50
C ARG A 36 -21.10 9.97 3.17
N PHE A 37 -20.66 10.27 4.39
CA PHE A 37 -21.02 11.49 5.12
C PHE A 37 -19.89 11.92 6.04
N THR A 38 -20.00 13.14 6.58
CA THR A 38 -19.02 13.69 7.52
C THR A 38 -19.74 14.16 8.77
N LEU A 39 -19.25 13.79 9.95
CA LEU A 39 -19.76 14.30 11.22
C LEU A 39 -19.32 15.77 11.45
N ASP A 40 -19.99 16.49 12.35
CA ASP A 40 -19.67 17.88 12.68
C ASP A 40 -18.25 18.07 13.24
N ASN A 41 -17.69 17.02 13.82
CA ASN A 41 -16.30 17.00 14.29
C ASN A 41 -15.29 16.69 13.20
N GLY A 42 -15.70 16.54 11.93
CA GLY A 42 -14.84 16.35 10.79
C GLY A 42 -14.53 14.88 10.46
N LEU A 43 -15.00 13.91 11.26
CA LEU A 43 -14.82 12.49 10.95
C LEU A 43 -15.54 12.14 9.65
N LYS A 44 -14.80 11.67 8.67
CA LYS A 44 -15.34 11.13 7.42
C LYS A 44 -15.78 9.69 7.65
N VAL A 45 -16.98 9.34 7.20
CA VAL A 45 -17.55 8.00 7.39
C VAL A 45 -17.98 7.44 6.04
N ILE A 46 -17.61 6.18 5.81
CA ILE A 46 -17.99 5.42 4.61
C ILE A 46 -18.68 4.13 5.06
N LEU A 47 -19.86 3.86 4.48
CA LEU A 47 -20.65 2.66 4.75
C LEU A 47 -20.81 1.86 3.46
N HIS A 48 -20.46 0.58 3.48
CA HIS A 48 -20.66 -0.35 2.37
C HIS A 48 -21.48 -1.55 2.86
N GLU A 49 -22.74 -1.65 2.38
CA GLU A 49 -23.63 -2.78 2.68
C GLU A 49 -23.31 -3.96 1.75
N ASP A 50 -22.98 -5.10 2.34
CA ASP A 50 -22.78 -6.38 1.67
C ASP A 50 -23.28 -7.52 2.55
N HIS A 51 -24.45 -8.10 2.21
CA HIS A 51 -25.09 -9.17 2.96
C HIS A 51 -24.68 -10.58 2.49
N THR A 52 -23.60 -10.71 1.75
CA THR A 52 -23.14 -12.02 1.23
C THR A 52 -22.61 -12.93 2.32
N THR A 53 -22.07 -12.36 3.40
CA THR A 53 -21.60 -13.07 4.59
C THR A 53 -22.03 -12.31 5.85
N PRO A 54 -22.32 -13.01 6.99
CA PRO A 54 -22.77 -12.36 8.22
C PRO A 54 -21.63 -11.76 9.03
N ASN A 55 -20.75 -11.01 8.36
CA ASN A 55 -19.58 -10.39 8.94
C ASN A 55 -19.53 -8.89 8.62
N VAL A 56 -18.83 -8.14 9.46
CA VAL A 56 -18.58 -6.71 9.29
C VAL A 56 -17.11 -6.41 9.56
N VAL A 57 -16.55 -5.51 8.77
CA VAL A 57 -15.26 -4.86 9.02
C VAL A 57 -15.54 -3.45 9.49
N ILE A 58 -14.97 -3.09 10.63
CA ILE A 58 -14.91 -1.72 11.14
C ILE A 58 -13.44 -1.31 11.08
N SER A 59 -13.15 -0.21 10.41
CA SER A 59 -11.77 0.26 10.27
C SER A 59 -11.65 1.75 10.42
N VAL A 60 -10.53 2.19 10.99
CA VAL A 60 -10.16 3.60 11.08
C VAL A 60 -8.78 3.80 10.47
N LEU A 61 -8.73 4.61 9.42
CA LEU A 61 -7.49 5.07 8.82
C LEU A 61 -7.20 6.48 9.33
N TYR A 62 -6.12 6.62 10.07
CA TYR A 62 -5.58 7.93 10.44
C TYR A 62 -4.56 8.39 9.39
N HIS A 63 -4.74 9.62 8.91
CA HIS A 63 -3.80 10.23 7.95
C HIS A 63 -2.55 10.73 8.68
N VAL A 64 -1.83 9.79 9.27
CA VAL A 64 -0.55 9.97 9.96
C VAL A 64 0.32 8.73 9.76
N GLY A 65 1.55 8.95 9.35
CA GLY A 65 2.55 7.92 9.19
C GLY A 65 3.93 8.47 9.56
N SER A 66 4.99 7.73 9.23
CA SER A 66 6.33 8.15 9.61
C SER A 66 6.77 9.48 8.99
N LYS A 67 6.16 9.93 7.88
CA LYS A 67 6.47 11.24 7.29
C LYS A 67 6.07 12.43 8.17
N ASN A 68 5.12 12.23 9.09
CA ASN A 68 4.65 13.29 10.00
C ASN A 68 5.53 13.46 11.23
N GLU A 69 6.53 12.60 11.40
CA GLU A 69 7.44 12.60 12.52
C GLU A 69 8.51 13.69 12.40
N LYS A 70 9.10 14.08 13.53
CA LYS A 70 10.26 14.95 13.55
C LYS A 70 11.54 14.15 13.27
N PRO A 71 12.56 14.73 12.62
CA PRO A 71 13.80 14.01 12.29
C PRO A 71 14.50 13.35 13.49
N GLU A 72 14.35 13.94 14.70
CA GLU A 72 14.94 13.45 15.95
C GLU A 72 13.96 12.65 16.83
N ARG A 73 12.78 12.32 16.29
CA ARG A 73 11.69 11.59 16.96
C ARG A 73 11.01 10.63 15.99
N THR A 74 11.81 9.73 15.39
CA THR A 74 11.31 8.75 14.42
C THR A 74 10.85 7.47 15.09
N GLY A 75 9.87 6.79 14.47
CA GLY A 75 9.25 5.59 14.98
C GLY A 75 7.95 5.79 15.75
N PHE A 76 7.47 7.03 15.88
CA PHE A 76 6.28 7.37 16.69
C PHE A 76 5.01 6.82 16.07
N ALA A 77 4.81 6.95 14.79
CA ALA A 77 3.61 6.45 14.11
C ALA A 77 3.45 4.93 14.32
N HIS A 78 4.51 4.16 14.11
CA HIS A 78 4.51 2.73 14.35
C HIS A 78 4.40 2.39 15.84
N PHE A 79 5.03 3.16 16.71
CA PHE A 79 4.88 2.99 18.15
C PHE A 79 3.43 3.17 18.59
N PHE A 80 2.71 4.12 17.99
CA PHE A 80 1.28 4.31 18.25
C PHE A 80 0.43 3.19 17.68
N GLU A 81 0.84 2.51 16.60
CA GLU A 81 0.18 1.29 16.17
C GLU A 81 0.06 0.30 17.32
N HIS A 82 1.15 0.08 18.07
CA HIS A 82 1.16 -0.79 19.24
C HIS A 82 0.43 -0.18 20.45
N LEU A 83 0.70 1.08 20.74
CA LEU A 83 0.20 1.73 21.95
C LEU A 83 -1.33 1.85 21.96
N MET A 84 -1.97 1.92 20.80
CA MET A 84 -3.42 1.98 20.65
C MET A 84 -4.15 0.68 21.02
N PHE A 85 -3.43 -0.40 21.30
CA PHE A 85 -3.96 -1.66 21.85
C PHE A 85 -3.77 -1.79 23.36
N GLU A 86 -3.07 -0.84 24.00
CA GLU A 86 -2.80 -0.88 25.44
C GLU A 86 -4.04 -0.64 26.33
N GLY A 87 -5.19 -0.35 25.71
CA GLY A 87 -6.45 -0.07 26.38
C GLY A 87 -6.81 1.41 26.40
N SER A 88 -7.88 1.74 27.09
CA SER A 88 -8.42 3.08 27.23
C SER A 88 -8.79 3.40 28.67
N GLU A 89 -9.47 4.52 28.93
CA GLU A 89 -10.05 4.81 30.23
C GLU A 89 -11.06 3.74 30.66
N ASN A 90 -11.82 3.16 29.71
CA ASN A 90 -12.88 2.20 29.95
C ASN A 90 -12.50 0.74 29.62
N ILE A 91 -11.36 0.53 28.97
CA ILE A 91 -10.84 -0.78 28.58
C ILE A 91 -9.52 -1.02 29.33
N ALA A 92 -9.51 -2.07 30.17
CA ALA A 92 -8.30 -2.41 30.91
C ALA A 92 -7.19 -2.87 29.95
N ARG A 93 -5.94 -2.67 30.35
CA ARG A 93 -4.75 -3.09 29.61
C ARG A 93 -4.79 -4.58 29.25
N GLY A 94 -4.58 -4.90 27.97
CA GLY A 94 -4.60 -6.27 27.46
C GLY A 94 -6.00 -6.89 27.36
N GLU A 95 -7.08 -6.10 27.51
CA GLU A 95 -8.45 -6.58 27.31
C GLU A 95 -9.00 -6.28 25.91
N TYR A 96 -8.38 -5.38 25.15
CA TYR A 96 -8.86 -4.98 23.82
C TYR A 96 -9.00 -6.20 22.89
N ASP A 97 -7.93 -6.97 22.71
CA ASP A 97 -7.93 -8.19 21.90
C ASP A 97 -8.92 -9.24 22.43
N LYS A 98 -9.14 -9.29 23.74
CA LYS A 98 -10.07 -10.24 24.35
C LYS A 98 -11.52 -9.93 24.03
N TYR A 99 -11.90 -8.65 23.92
CA TYR A 99 -13.25 -8.27 23.48
C TYR A 99 -13.52 -8.82 22.07
N VAL A 100 -12.59 -8.60 21.14
CA VAL A 100 -12.70 -9.04 19.75
C VAL A 100 -12.68 -10.58 19.66
N SER A 101 -11.73 -11.25 20.33
CA SER A 101 -11.59 -12.70 20.29
C SER A 101 -12.80 -13.42 20.90
N ARG A 102 -13.36 -12.90 22.01
CA ARG A 102 -14.59 -13.45 22.63
C ARG A 102 -15.83 -13.28 21.75
N ALA A 103 -15.85 -12.25 20.92
CA ALA A 103 -16.89 -12.05 19.90
C ALA A 103 -16.73 -12.97 18.68
N GLY A 104 -15.64 -13.75 18.60
CA GLY A 104 -15.32 -14.59 17.44
C GLY A 104 -14.69 -13.84 16.28
N GLY A 105 -14.16 -12.64 16.54
CA GLY A 105 -13.52 -11.77 15.55
C GLY A 105 -12.00 -11.84 15.55
N ALA A 106 -11.42 -11.04 14.68
CA ALA A 106 -9.99 -10.79 14.57
C ALA A 106 -9.75 -9.28 14.40
N LEU A 107 -8.56 -8.83 14.79
CA LEU A 107 -8.14 -7.44 14.59
C LEU A 107 -6.69 -7.39 14.12
N ASN A 108 -6.33 -6.29 13.47
CA ASN A 108 -4.94 -6.01 13.13
C ASN A 108 -4.76 -4.51 12.88
N ALA A 109 -3.50 -4.10 12.67
CA ALA A 109 -3.14 -2.75 12.26
C ALA A 109 -1.87 -2.78 11.42
N TYR A 110 -1.59 -1.69 10.72
CA TYR A 110 -0.30 -1.45 10.10
C TYR A 110 -0.01 0.05 9.98
N THR A 111 1.28 0.37 9.93
CA THR A 111 1.79 1.73 9.71
C THR A 111 2.64 1.79 8.45
N SER A 112 2.40 2.81 7.65
CA SER A 112 3.25 3.17 6.51
C SER A 112 3.87 4.55 6.70
N GLN A 113 4.52 5.06 5.67
CA GLN A 113 5.02 6.42 5.67
C GLN A 113 3.90 7.47 5.74
N ASP A 114 2.72 7.17 5.22
CA ASP A 114 1.64 8.14 5.00
C ASP A 114 0.43 7.94 5.89
N ARG A 115 0.23 6.74 6.46
CA ARG A 115 -0.98 6.39 7.22
C ARG A 115 -0.73 5.33 8.27
N THR A 116 -1.64 5.30 9.25
CA THR A 116 -1.80 4.21 10.21
C THR A 116 -3.24 3.72 10.13
N TYR A 117 -3.42 2.42 9.96
CA TYR A 117 -4.70 1.77 9.72
C TYR A 117 -4.97 0.72 10.78
N TYR A 118 -6.16 0.76 11.39
CA TYR A 118 -6.66 -0.21 12.37
C TYR A 118 -7.95 -0.82 11.84
N TYR A 119 -8.17 -2.09 12.09
CA TYR A 119 -9.41 -2.74 11.72
C TYR A 119 -9.77 -3.92 12.60
N GLU A 120 -11.06 -4.14 12.76
CA GLU A 120 -11.65 -5.34 13.33
C GLU A 120 -12.52 -6.02 12.28
N PHE A 121 -12.38 -7.35 12.21
CA PHE A 121 -13.30 -8.24 11.50
C PHE A 121 -14.15 -8.95 12.53
N LEU A 122 -15.48 -8.74 12.52
CA LEU A 122 -16.41 -9.24 13.51
C LEU A 122 -17.63 -9.90 12.85
N PRO A 123 -18.31 -10.86 13.51
CA PRO A 123 -19.67 -11.20 13.14
C PRO A 123 -20.58 -9.96 13.19
N SER A 124 -21.51 -9.80 12.24
CA SER A 124 -22.27 -8.56 12.05
C SER A 124 -23.09 -8.12 13.27
N ASN A 125 -23.55 -9.07 14.11
CA ASN A 125 -24.24 -8.77 15.37
C ASN A 125 -23.35 -8.07 16.42
N TYR A 126 -22.04 -7.97 16.20
CA TYR A 126 -21.10 -7.26 17.06
C TYR A 126 -20.65 -5.90 16.47
N LEU A 127 -21.36 -5.36 15.47
CA LEU A 127 -21.10 -4.03 14.91
C LEU A 127 -20.93 -2.96 16.00
N GLU A 128 -21.84 -2.93 16.97
CA GLU A 128 -21.81 -1.94 18.05
C GLU A 128 -20.55 -2.08 18.93
N LEU A 129 -20.09 -3.31 19.18
CA LEU A 129 -18.85 -3.58 19.90
C LEU A 129 -17.64 -2.96 19.18
N GLY A 130 -17.49 -3.20 17.87
CA GLY A 130 -16.37 -2.64 17.10
C GLY A 130 -16.39 -1.12 17.08
N LEU A 131 -17.57 -0.51 16.89
CA LEU A 131 -17.70 0.96 16.93
C LEU A 131 -17.35 1.53 18.30
N TRP A 132 -17.72 0.86 19.39
CA TRP A 132 -17.33 1.25 20.72
C TRP A 132 -15.81 1.16 20.91
N LEU A 133 -15.18 0.04 20.50
CA LEU A 133 -13.75 -0.17 20.60
C LEU A 133 -12.95 0.93 19.87
N GLU A 134 -13.32 1.23 18.61
CA GLU A 134 -12.66 2.28 17.83
C GLU A 134 -12.90 3.69 18.41
N SER A 135 -14.09 3.95 18.93
CA SER A 135 -14.36 5.24 19.59
C SER A 135 -13.54 5.42 20.89
N GLU A 136 -13.37 4.35 21.67
CA GLU A 136 -12.51 4.33 22.85
C GLU A 136 -11.04 4.58 22.49
N ARG A 137 -10.55 3.93 21.42
CA ARG A 137 -9.21 4.15 20.86
C ARG A 137 -9.00 5.60 20.45
N MET A 138 -9.95 6.19 19.74
CA MET A 138 -9.84 7.56 19.24
C MET A 138 -9.91 8.59 20.36
N LYS A 139 -10.77 8.39 21.38
CA LYS A 139 -11.06 9.40 22.40
C LYS A 139 -10.26 9.23 23.68
N HIS A 140 -10.04 7.98 24.09
CA HIS A 140 -9.65 7.62 25.45
C HIS A 140 -8.43 6.69 25.51
N ALA A 141 -7.64 6.57 24.41
CA ALA A 141 -6.46 5.70 24.41
C ALA A 141 -5.52 6.05 25.56
N ARG A 142 -5.00 5.01 26.19
CA ARG A 142 -4.14 5.14 27.36
C ARG A 142 -2.68 5.36 26.97
N VAL A 143 -2.25 6.61 26.99
CA VAL A 143 -0.86 7.02 26.74
C VAL A 143 -0.20 7.37 28.08
N ASP A 144 0.25 6.34 28.80
CA ASP A 144 0.89 6.45 30.11
C ASP A 144 2.30 5.81 30.12
N SER A 145 3.13 6.18 31.10
CA SER A 145 4.51 5.68 31.25
C SER A 145 4.60 4.15 31.20
N LYS A 146 3.64 3.43 31.81
CA LYS A 146 3.67 1.97 31.82
C LYS A 146 3.45 1.37 30.44
N GLY A 147 2.50 1.90 29.65
CA GLY A 147 2.26 1.49 28.27
C GLY A 147 3.45 1.81 27.37
N ILE A 148 3.98 3.02 27.53
CA ILE A 148 5.15 3.49 26.77
C ILE A 148 6.34 2.55 27.02
N GLU A 149 6.69 2.26 28.29
CA GLU A 149 7.81 1.36 28.59
C GLU A 149 7.60 -0.07 28.09
N THR A 150 6.37 -0.59 28.21
CA THR A 150 6.02 -1.92 27.69
C THR A 150 6.21 -1.99 26.18
N GLN A 151 5.63 -1.03 25.46
CA GLN A 151 5.68 -1.04 23.99
C GLN A 151 7.08 -0.67 23.44
N ARG A 152 7.85 0.15 24.19
CA ARG A 152 9.25 0.41 23.84
C ARG A 152 10.07 -0.88 23.80
N ALA A 153 9.88 -1.77 24.76
CA ALA A 153 10.55 -3.06 24.77
C ALA A 153 10.08 -3.97 23.61
N VAL A 154 8.78 -3.97 23.31
CA VAL A 154 8.19 -4.75 22.20
C VAL A 154 8.72 -4.27 20.85
N VAL A 155 8.65 -2.98 20.55
CA VAL A 155 9.09 -2.41 19.27
C VAL A 155 10.60 -2.59 19.06
N LYS A 156 11.40 -2.47 20.13
CA LYS A 156 12.85 -2.74 20.04
C LYS A 156 13.14 -4.20 19.71
N GLU A 157 12.40 -5.13 20.29
CA GLU A 157 12.55 -6.55 19.98
C GLU A 157 12.07 -6.87 18.57
N GLU A 158 10.96 -6.26 18.14
CA GLU A 158 10.46 -6.39 16.77
C GLU A 158 11.48 -5.91 15.73
N ARG A 159 12.11 -4.75 15.94
CA ARG A 159 13.18 -4.28 15.05
C ARG A 159 14.30 -5.29 14.93
N LYS A 160 14.76 -5.85 16.07
CA LYS A 160 15.80 -6.89 16.05
C LYS A 160 15.36 -8.10 15.25
N GLN A 161 14.12 -8.59 15.47
CA GLN A 161 13.62 -9.79 14.83
C GLN A 161 13.34 -9.62 13.35
N ARG A 162 12.76 -8.48 12.94
CA ARG A 162 12.33 -8.24 11.55
C ARG A 162 13.40 -7.58 10.68
N MET A 163 14.35 -6.86 11.28
CA MET A 163 15.35 -6.09 10.53
C MET A 163 16.78 -6.47 10.90
N ASP A 164 17.21 -6.21 12.15
CA ASP A 164 18.65 -6.26 12.48
C ASP A 164 19.24 -7.69 12.44
N ASN A 165 18.42 -8.71 12.72
CA ASN A 165 18.82 -10.12 12.71
C ASN A 165 18.44 -10.87 11.42
N GLN A 166 17.75 -10.21 10.46
CA GLN A 166 17.37 -10.84 9.20
C GLN A 166 18.40 -10.54 8.10
N PRO A 167 18.77 -11.53 7.28
CA PRO A 167 19.52 -11.26 6.06
C PRO A 167 18.78 -10.25 5.20
N TYR A 168 19.47 -9.21 4.74
CA TYR A 168 18.91 -8.09 3.98
C TYR A 168 17.82 -7.29 4.73
N GLY A 169 17.61 -7.48 6.02
CA GLY A 169 16.49 -6.90 6.78
C GLY A 169 16.48 -5.37 6.80
N THR A 170 17.64 -4.72 6.68
CA THR A 170 17.76 -3.26 6.60
C THR A 170 17.76 -2.71 5.17
N LEU A 171 17.50 -3.56 4.14
CA LEU A 171 17.60 -3.16 2.73
C LEU A 171 16.80 -1.90 2.41
N MET A 172 15.54 -1.85 2.83
CA MET A 172 14.68 -0.71 2.56
C MET A 172 15.19 0.56 3.26
N GLU A 173 15.59 0.47 4.52
CA GLU A 173 16.19 1.58 5.27
C GLU A 173 17.42 2.13 4.54
N GLN A 174 18.29 1.25 4.04
CA GLN A 174 19.49 1.63 3.29
C GLN A 174 19.17 2.29 1.93
N VAL A 175 18.09 1.88 1.27
CA VAL A 175 17.67 2.50 0.01
C VAL A 175 17.01 3.85 0.26
N PHE A 176 16.08 3.93 1.21
CA PHE A 176 15.36 5.17 1.51
C PHE A 176 16.31 6.30 1.96
N VAL A 177 17.23 6.02 2.88
CA VAL A 177 18.17 7.04 3.39
C VAL A 177 19.11 7.61 2.33
N ARG A 178 19.36 6.84 1.23
CA ARG A 178 20.23 7.28 0.12
C ARG A 178 19.45 8.00 -0.97
N LEU A 179 18.20 7.64 -1.18
CA LEU A 179 17.37 8.29 -2.19
C LEU A 179 16.71 9.57 -1.68
N PHE A 180 16.49 9.69 -0.37
CA PHE A 180 15.88 10.88 0.25
C PHE A 180 16.85 11.55 1.22
N ASN A 181 17.15 12.82 0.96
CA ASN A 181 18.05 13.61 1.82
C ASN A 181 17.29 14.53 2.77
N LYS A 182 16.19 15.13 2.30
CA LYS A 182 15.40 16.14 3.02
C LYS A 182 14.02 15.61 3.39
N HIS A 183 13.41 14.82 2.49
CA HIS A 183 12.06 14.33 2.68
C HIS A 183 12.00 13.33 3.84
N PRO A 184 10.95 13.36 4.69
CA PRO A 184 10.77 12.43 5.82
C PRO A 184 10.70 10.95 5.40
N TYR A 185 10.49 10.62 4.14
CA TYR A 185 10.60 9.24 3.66
C TYR A 185 11.99 8.61 3.84
N ARG A 186 13.00 9.42 4.21
CA ARG A 186 14.35 8.91 4.48
C ARG A 186 14.45 7.95 5.67
N TRP A 187 13.44 7.87 6.53
CA TRP A 187 13.37 6.89 7.62
C TRP A 187 12.17 5.97 7.49
N MET A 188 12.34 4.75 7.99
CA MET A 188 11.30 3.73 7.99
C MET A 188 10.31 3.95 9.14
N PRO A 189 9.05 3.45 9.03
CA PRO A 189 8.06 3.57 10.09
C PRO A 189 8.51 3.05 11.46
N ILE A 190 9.32 1.99 11.50
CA ILE A 190 9.85 1.45 12.77
C ILE A 190 10.81 2.42 13.47
N GLY A 191 11.38 3.37 12.76
CA GLY A 191 12.20 4.44 13.28
C GLY A 191 13.53 4.01 13.91
N SER A 192 14.15 4.93 14.65
CA SER A 192 15.37 4.70 15.40
C SER A 192 15.07 4.33 16.85
N MET A 193 15.71 3.27 17.34
CA MET A 193 15.60 2.87 18.75
C MET A 193 16.17 3.94 19.70
N GLU A 194 17.18 4.66 19.26
CA GLU A 194 17.77 5.78 19.99
C GLU A 194 16.73 6.92 20.18
N HIS A 195 15.97 7.25 19.14
CA HIS A 195 14.92 8.25 19.22
C HIS A 195 13.78 7.84 20.15
N LEU A 196 13.38 6.56 20.12
CA LEU A 196 12.36 6.03 21.03
C LEU A 196 12.83 6.02 22.49
N ASP A 197 14.12 5.74 22.73
CA ASP A 197 14.69 5.79 24.09
C ASP A 197 14.83 7.23 24.63
N ALA A 198 15.12 8.19 23.75
CA ALA A 198 15.27 9.61 24.12
C ALA A 198 13.93 10.36 24.28
N ALA A 199 12.82 9.73 23.87
CA ALA A 199 11.50 10.35 23.91
C ALA A 199 10.91 10.35 25.32
N SER A 200 10.33 11.50 25.73
CA SER A 200 9.59 11.64 26.98
C SER A 200 8.14 11.20 26.84
N ASP A 201 7.45 10.97 27.94
CA ASP A 201 6.01 10.67 27.96
C ASP A 201 5.19 11.80 27.31
N GLU A 202 5.61 13.05 27.49
CA GLU A 202 4.97 14.23 26.91
C GLU A 202 5.10 14.24 25.38
N ASP A 203 6.21 13.77 24.80
CA ASP A 203 6.38 13.64 23.35
C ASP A 203 5.32 12.69 22.77
N TYR A 204 5.09 11.53 23.42
CA TYR A 204 4.05 10.57 23.01
C TYR A 204 2.64 11.15 23.18
N GLN A 205 2.34 11.75 24.32
CA GLN A 205 1.03 12.37 24.57
C GLN A 205 0.74 13.49 23.57
N GLN A 206 1.76 14.26 23.18
CA GLN A 206 1.59 15.33 22.19
C GLN A 206 1.32 14.77 20.79
N PHE A 207 2.02 13.70 20.38
CA PHE A 207 1.79 13.04 19.09
C PHE A 207 0.36 12.49 18.96
N TYR A 208 -0.16 11.88 20.04
CA TYR A 208 -1.56 11.45 20.09
C TYR A 208 -2.52 12.62 19.90
N LYS A 209 -2.35 13.70 20.64
CA LYS A 209 -3.18 14.90 20.56
C LYS A 209 -3.11 15.61 19.22
N ASP A 210 -2.02 15.49 18.49
CA ASP A 210 -1.82 16.17 17.22
C ASP A 210 -2.38 15.38 16.02
N PHE A 211 -2.48 14.04 16.10
CA PHE A 211 -2.77 13.23 14.93
C PHE A 211 -3.94 12.24 15.07
N TYR A 212 -4.25 11.76 16.27
CA TYR A 212 -5.31 10.76 16.48
C TYR A 212 -6.65 11.44 16.78
N LEU A 213 -7.18 12.11 15.76
CA LEU A 213 -8.33 13.02 15.85
C LEU A 213 -9.36 12.67 14.78
N PRO A 214 -10.67 12.92 15.01
CA PRO A 214 -11.71 12.60 14.06
C PRO A 214 -11.53 13.31 12.70
N ASP A 215 -11.12 14.56 12.69
CA ASP A 215 -10.87 15.34 11.45
C ASP A 215 -9.57 14.96 10.73
N ASN A 216 -8.82 13.99 11.27
CA ASN A 216 -7.66 13.35 10.65
C ASN A 216 -7.90 11.88 10.31
N ALA A 217 -9.14 11.42 10.35
CA ALA A 217 -9.48 10.01 10.21
C ALA A 217 -10.60 9.77 9.21
N VAL A 218 -10.59 8.55 8.64
CA VAL A 218 -11.70 7.97 7.88
C VAL A 218 -12.14 6.70 8.59
N LEU A 219 -13.38 6.66 9.04
CA LEU A 219 -14.05 5.47 9.55
C LEU A 219 -14.75 4.77 8.40
N THR A 220 -14.40 3.52 8.14
CA THR A 220 -15.11 2.70 7.13
C THR A 220 -15.75 1.50 7.79
N ILE A 221 -17.02 1.27 7.47
CA ILE A 221 -17.80 0.13 7.94
C ILE A 221 -18.30 -0.60 6.71
N ALA A 222 -17.89 -1.84 6.53
CA ALA A 222 -18.25 -2.63 5.36
C ALA A 222 -18.71 -4.04 5.76
N GLY A 223 -19.73 -4.55 5.06
CA GLY A 223 -20.26 -5.89 5.27
C GLY A 223 -21.74 -5.93 5.59
N ASP A 224 -22.16 -6.93 6.36
CA ASP A 224 -23.57 -7.19 6.69
C ASP A 224 -24.09 -6.17 7.73
N ILE A 225 -24.40 -4.98 7.22
CA ILE A 225 -24.92 -3.84 7.98
C ILE A 225 -26.20 -3.29 7.38
N ASN A 226 -26.97 -2.57 8.19
CA ASN A 226 -27.95 -1.62 7.69
C ASN A 226 -27.40 -0.20 7.87
N SER A 227 -27.24 0.56 6.78
CA SER A 227 -26.61 1.88 6.77
C SER A 227 -27.30 2.87 7.71
N ASN A 228 -28.63 2.85 7.84
CA ASN A 228 -29.33 3.75 8.75
C ASN A 228 -29.01 3.43 10.23
N THR A 229 -28.96 2.15 10.58
CA THR A 229 -28.58 1.72 11.94
C THR A 229 -27.11 2.03 12.23
N ALA A 230 -26.21 1.74 11.27
CA ALA A 230 -24.79 2.04 11.38
C ALA A 230 -24.56 3.54 11.60
N LYS A 231 -25.26 4.40 10.86
CA LYS A 231 -25.18 5.85 11.02
C LYS A 231 -25.56 6.32 12.42
N LEU A 232 -26.66 5.81 12.99
CA LEU A 232 -27.07 6.15 14.35
C LEU A 232 -26.04 5.72 15.38
N LEU A 233 -25.42 4.54 15.21
CA LEU A 233 -24.36 4.06 16.09
C LEU A 233 -23.09 4.92 15.95
N VAL A 234 -22.70 5.29 14.74
CA VAL A 234 -21.58 6.20 14.51
C VAL A 234 -21.83 7.55 15.19
N GLU A 235 -23.00 8.14 15.04
CA GLU A 235 -23.36 9.39 15.74
C GLU A 235 -23.29 9.22 17.26
N LYS A 236 -23.79 8.10 17.81
CA LYS A 236 -23.76 7.79 19.24
C LYS A 236 -22.34 7.76 19.80
N TYR A 237 -21.41 7.10 19.12
CA TYR A 237 -20.06 6.84 19.65
C TYR A 237 -19.03 7.91 19.27
N PHE A 238 -19.15 8.52 18.09
CA PHE A 238 -18.10 9.40 17.57
C PHE A 238 -18.44 10.89 17.58
N ALA A 239 -19.73 11.29 17.59
CA ALA A 239 -20.09 12.70 17.42
C ALA A 239 -19.56 13.60 18.55
N THR A 240 -19.36 13.10 19.75
CA THR A 240 -18.88 13.86 20.90
C THR A 240 -17.35 13.93 21.00
N ILE A 241 -16.61 13.24 20.13
CA ILE A 241 -15.15 13.29 20.12
C ILE A 241 -14.72 14.65 19.59
N PRO A 242 -13.86 15.39 20.30
CA PRO A 242 -13.48 16.74 19.87
C PRO A 242 -12.57 16.67 18.63
N LYS A 243 -12.79 17.60 17.70
CA LYS A 243 -11.89 17.79 16.54
C LYS A 243 -10.63 18.56 16.95
N SER A 244 -9.67 18.59 16.02
CA SER A 244 -8.46 19.39 16.19
C SER A 244 -8.78 20.86 16.47
N THR A 245 -8.01 21.44 17.39
CA THR A 245 -8.02 22.88 17.65
C THR A 245 -6.95 23.63 16.86
N LYS A 246 -6.08 22.89 16.15
CA LYS A 246 -4.96 23.41 15.36
C LYS A 246 -4.98 22.80 13.96
N THR A 247 -4.31 23.44 13.03
CA THR A 247 -4.03 22.84 11.72
C THR A 247 -3.13 21.62 11.91
N ILE A 248 -3.58 20.46 11.41
CA ILE A 248 -2.80 19.23 11.46
C ILE A 248 -1.57 19.38 10.56
N TYR A 249 -0.40 19.07 11.11
CA TYR A 249 0.86 19.19 10.38
C TYR A 249 0.93 18.24 9.18
N ARG A 250 1.20 18.81 8.00
CA ARG A 250 1.50 18.09 6.77
C ARG A 250 2.83 18.57 6.22
N PRO A 251 3.86 17.75 6.17
CA PRO A 251 5.12 18.14 5.57
C PRO A 251 4.90 18.46 4.08
N ASN A 252 5.43 19.58 3.63
CA ASN A 252 5.46 19.96 2.21
C ASN A 252 6.93 20.15 1.82
N ILE A 253 7.64 19.04 1.69
CA ILE A 253 9.07 19.01 1.44
C ILE A 253 9.30 18.45 0.05
N VAL A 254 9.88 19.28 -0.82
CA VAL A 254 10.31 18.85 -2.15
C VAL A 254 11.74 18.32 -2.05
N GLU A 255 11.91 17.07 -2.44
CA GLU A 255 13.23 16.44 -2.52
C GLU A 255 13.95 16.92 -3.79
N GLU A 256 15.20 17.37 -3.66
CA GLU A 256 16.00 17.80 -4.80
C GLU A 256 16.37 16.60 -5.69
N SER A 257 16.54 16.85 -6.99
CA SER A 257 17.06 15.83 -7.92
C SER A 257 18.41 15.31 -7.47
N LEU A 258 18.69 14.05 -7.74
CA LEU A 258 20.04 13.52 -7.51
C LEU A 258 21.05 14.24 -8.42
N ASN A 259 22.25 14.46 -7.90
CA ASN A 259 23.32 15.11 -8.65
C ASN A 259 24.13 14.12 -9.53
N GLY A 260 23.51 12.99 -9.90
CA GLY A 260 24.11 11.89 -10.63
C GLY A 260 23.89 10.55 -9.91
N PRO A 261 24.37 9.44 -10.48
CA PRO A 261 24.18 8.14 -9.89
C PRO A 261 24.89 8.01 -8.53
N ILE A 262 24.21 7.38 -7.58
CA ILE A 262 24.79 7.03 -6.28
C ILE A 262 25.26 5.58 -6.38
N ARG A 263 26.51 5.31 -6.00
CA ARG A 263 27.06 3.93 -5.89
C ARG A 263 27.61 3.74 -4.48
N ASP A 264 27.16 2.68 -3.78
CA ASP A 264 27.58 2.43 -2.42
C ASP A 264 27.55 0.93 -2.10
N THR A 265 28.11 0.56 -0.95
CA THR A 265 28.21 -0.84 -0.51
C THR A 265 27.72 -0.98 0.92
N VAL A 266 26.89 -1.98 1.14
CA VAL A 266 26.47 -2.43 2.47
C VAL A 266 27.08 -3.78 2.77
N TYR A 267 27.65 -3.93 3.97
CA TYR A 267 28.15 -5.20 4.47
C TYR A 267 27.19 -5.75 5.53
N ASP A 268 26.72 -6.98 5.31
CA ASP A 268 25.69 -7.58 6.15
C ASP A 268 25.97 -9.08 6.40
N ARG A 269 25.26 -9.68 7.35
CA ARG A 269 25.30 -11.11 7.66
C ARG A 269 24.52 -11.94 6.65
N VAL A 270 24.91 -11.86 5.39
CA VAL A 270 24.30 -12.61 4.29
C VAL A 270 25.26 -13.67 3.77
N GLN A 271 24.73 -14.76 3.22
CA GLN A 271 25.55 -15.80 2.59
C GLN A 271 25.86 -15.47 1.14
N LEU A 272 24.90 -14.90 0.44
CA LEU A 272 25.00 -14.55 -0.98
C LEU A 272 25.01 -13.02 -1.13
N PRO A 273 25.83 -12.47 -2.01
CA PRO A 273 25.75 -11.05 -2.31
C PRO A 273 24.49 -10.73 -3.14
N ALA A 274 24.03 -9.48 -3.04
CA ALA A 274 22.93 -8.98 -3.84
C ALA A 274 23.27 -7.62 -4.47
N LEU A 275 22.65 -7.34 -5.59
CA LEU A 275 22.66 -6.01 -6.22
C LEU A 275 21.27 -5.41 -6.16
N ILE A 276 21.21 -4.14 -5.75
CA ILE A 276 19.98 -3.37 -5.68
C ILE A 276 20.15 -2.12 -6.53
N ILE A 277 19.20 -1.89 -7.43
CA ILE A 277 19.09 -0.66 -8.21
C ILE A 277 17.84 0.08 -7.73
N GLY A 278 18.01 1.23 -7.09
CA GLY A 278 16.94 2.09 -6.62
C GLY A 278 16.77 3.31 -7.52
N HIS A 279 15.56 3.82 -7.62
CA HIS A 279 15.23 5.08 -8.29
C HIS A 279 14.04 5.74 -7.63
N ARG A 280 13.95 7.08 -7.70
CA ARG A 280 12.75 7.78 -7.26
C ARG A 280 11.64 7.59 -8.27
N ALA A 281 10.43 7.43 -7.77
CA ALA A 281 9.22 7.17 -8.55
C ALA A 281 8.19 8.29 -8.36
N PRO A 282 7.22 8.44 -9.26
CA PRO A 282 6.17 9.45 -9.11
C PRO A 282 5.26 9.16 -7.92
N ALA A 283 4.64 10.22 -7.39
CA ALA A 283 3.62 10.11 -6.35
C ALA A 283 2.44 9.27 -6.82
N GLN A 284 1.83 8.52 -5.90
CA GLN A 284 0.63 7.72 -6.17
C GLN A 284 -0.48 8.60 -6.76
N GLY A 285 -1.19 8.09 -7.77
CA GLY A 285 -2.28 8.78 -8.43
C GLY A 285 -1.87 9.89 -9.42
N SER A 286 -0.57 10.25 -9.51
CA SER A 286 -0.09 11.17 -10.54
C SER A 286 -0.16 10.54 -11.95
N SER A 287 -0.11 11.35 -12.99
CA SER A 287 -0.26 10.88 -14.37
C SER A 287 0.76 9.81 -14.80
N ASP A 288 1.98 9.88 -14.29
CA ASP A 288 3.04 8.93 -14.61
C ASP A 288 3.02 7.67 -13.74
N TYR A 289 2.32 7.70 -12.60
CA TYR A 289 2.29 6.62 -11.62
C TYR A 289 1.86 5.28 -12.24
N TYR A 290 0.77 5.27 -12.97
CA TYR A 290 0.18 4.07 -13.57
C TYR A 290 1.11 3.43 -14.60
N ALA A 291 1.76 4.24 -15.42
CA ALA A 291 2.71 3.76 -16.42
C ALA A 291 3.99 3.21 -15.77
N VAL A 292 4.47 3.82 -14.67
CA VAL A 292 5.63 3.31 -13.90
C VAL A 292 5.30 2.00 -13.22
N GLU A 293 4.10 1.84 -12.66
CA GLU A 293 3.67 0.58 -12.05
C GLU A 293 3.52 -0.53 -13.07
N MET A 294 2.94 -0.25 -14.25
CA MET A 294 2.88 -1.20 -15.36
C MET A 294 4.29 -1.58 -15.86
N LEU A 295 5.23 -0.64 -15.89
CA LEU A 295 6.63 -0.94 -16.20
C LEU A 295 7.27 -1.88 -15.16
N ASN A 296 7.06 -1.64 -13.87
CA ASN A 296 7.56 -2.55 -12.83
C ASN A 296 6.91 -3.95 -12.94
N THR A 297 5.63 -4.01 -13.26
CA THR A 297 4.92 -5.27 -13.53
C THR A 297 5.53 -6.03 -14.72
N LEU A 298 5.85 -5.33 -15.82
CA LEU A 298 6.56 -5.90 -16.97
C LEU A 298 7.91 -6.49 -16.58
N LEU A 299 8.65 -5.74 -15.76
CA LEU A 299 9.99 -6.12 -15.34
C LEU A 299 10.00 -7.30 -14.37
N SER A 300 8.97 -7.45 -13.51
CA SER A 300 9.07 -8.37 -12.36
C SER A 300 7.82 -9.16 -11.96
N ASN A 301 6.67 -9.02 -12.59
CA ASN A 301 5.50 -9.77 -12.11
C ASN A 301 5.45 -11.20 -12.69
N GLY A 302 5.80 -12.17 -11.81
CA GLY A 302 5.81 -13.61 -12.10
C GLY A 302 7.04 -14.08 -12.87
N ASN A 303 7.18 -15.40 -12.99
CA ASN A 303 8.36 -16.05 -13.58
C ASN A 303 8.57 -15.71 -15.06
N SER A 304 7.53 -15.26 -15.77
CA SER A 304 7.62 -14.84 -17.18
C SER A 304 7.97 -13.34 -17.34
N SER A 305 8.32 -12.65 -16.26
CA SER A 305 8.77 -11.26 -16.29
C SER A 305 10.18 -11.11 -16.85
N ARG A 306 10.50 -9.93 -17.37
CA ARG A 306 11.75 -9.73 -18.12
C ARG A 306 13.00 -9.91 -17.26
N ILE A 307 13.00 -9.39 -16.03
CA ILE A 307 14.16 -9.51 -15.12
C ILE A 307 14.30 -10.94 -14.62
N TYR A 308 13.22 -11.56 -14.12
CA TYR A 308 13.27 -12.92 -13.62
C TYR A 308 13.77 -13.90 -14.71
N ARG A 309 13.13 -13.87 -15.87
CA ARG A 309 13.49 -14.73 -17.00
C ARG A 309 14.96 -14.53 -17.43
N SER A 310 15.41 -13.28 -17.57
CA SER A 310 16.78 -12.99 -18.00
C SER A 310 17.82 -13.43 -16.97
N LEU A 311 17.62 -13.14 -15.68
CA LEU A 311 18.64 -13.35 -14.65
C LEU A 311 18.58 -14.73 -14.04
N VAL A 312 17.39 -15.32 -13.88
CA VAL A 312 17.20 -16.60 -13.20
C VAL A 312 17.17 -17.76 -14.22
N ASP A 313 16.30 -17.69 -15.23
CA ASP A 313 16.08 -18.82 -16.14
C ASP A 313 17.17 -18.90 -17.21
N GLU A 314 17.45 -17.80 -17.94
CA GLU A 314 18.31 -17.80 -19.13
C GLU A 314 19.81 -17.70 -18.79
N LYS A 315 20.20 -16.67 -18.02
CA LYS A 315 21.61 -16.40 -17.71
C LYS A 315 22.10 -17.05 -16.43
N GLN A 316 21.21 -17.53 -15.56
CA GLN A 316 21.50 -18.18 -14.27
C GLN A 316 22.42 -17.32 -13.36
N LEU A 317 22.32 -16.01 -13.45
CA LEU A 317 23.11 -15.07 -12.66
C LEU A 317 22.60 -14.91 -11.23
N ALA A 318 21.30 -15.09 -11.01
CA ALA A 318 20.65 -14.87 -9.73
C ALA A 318 19.79 -16.07 -9.32
N ILE A 319 19.68 -16.30 -8.02
CA ILE A 319 18.72 -17.26 -7.45
C ILE A 319 17.33 -16.62 -7.33
N GLN A 320 17.28 -15.28 -7.20
CA GLN A 320 16.07 -14.49 -7.14
C GLN A 320 16.34 -13.11 -7.74
N ALA A 321 15.41 -12.62 -8.53
CA ALA A 321 15.50 -11.29 -9.12
C ALA A 321 14.11 -10.70 -9.33
N GLY A 322 14.01 -9.38 -9.29
CA GLY A 322 12.72 -8.72 -9.45
C GLY A 322 12.82 -7.19 -9.47
N SER A 323 11.64 -6.56 -9.58
CA SER A 323 11.44 -5.12 -9.47
C SER A 323 10.11 -4.84 -8.81
N PHE A 324 10.02 -3.80 -8.01
CA PHE A 324 8.77 -3.34 -7.40
C PHE A 324 8.82 -1.84 -7.11
N GLN A 325 7.65 -1.25 -6.97
CA GLN A 325 7.48 0.15 -6.61
C GLN A 325 6.89 0.27 -5.21
N PHE A 326 7.33 1.28 -4.47
CA PHE A 326 6.68 1.74 -3.25
C PHE A 326 5.75 2.91 -3.60
N PRO A 327 4.43 2.69 -3.65
CA PRO A 327 3.46 3.74 -3.86
C PRO A 327 3.30 4.56 -2.59
N LEU A 328 3.63 5.85 -2.66
CA LEU A 328 3.55 6.79 -1.56
C LEU A 328 2.76 8.03 -1.99
N GLU A 329 2.20 8.77 -1.03
CA GLU A 329 1.41 9.98 -1.27
C GLU A 329 2.24 11.08 -1.94
N ASP A 330 3.49 11.25 -1.51
CA ASP A 330 4.51 12.06 -2.18
C ASP A 330 5.36 11.16 -3.11
N PRO A 331 6.26 11.74 -3.95
CA PRO A 331 7.13 10.94 -4.80
C PRO A 331 7.85 9.84 -4.04
N GLY A 332 7.57 8.59 -4.41
CA GLY A 332 8.08 7.38 -3.79
C GLY A 332 9.38 6.88 -4.42
N LEU A 333 9.59 5.58 -4.37
CA LEU A 333 10.73 4.92 -5.00
C LEU A 333 10.34 3.59 -5.65
N GLY A 334 11.20 3.13 -6.56
CA GLY A 334 11.19 1.78 -7.11
C GLY A 334 12.54 1.12 -6.93
N ILE A 335 12.53 -0.21 -6.90
CA ILE A 335 13.72 -1.04 -6.73
C ILE A 335 13.69 -2.16 -7.76
N SER A 336 14.85 -2.39 -8.40
CA SER A 336 15.14 -3.64 -9.11
C SER A 336 16.30 -4.33 -8.41
N PHE A 337 16.25 -5.65 -8.25
CA PHE A 337 17.26 -6.38 -7.49
C PHE A 337 17.59 -7.74 -8.09
N GLY A 338 18.75 -8.27 -7.70
CA GLY A 338 19.15 -9.65 -7.95
C GLY A 338 20.02 -10.18 -6.81
N ILE A 339 19.62 -11.33 -6.23
CA ILE A 339 20.45 -12.08 -5.28
C ILE A 339 21.34 -13.02 -6.09
N ALA A 340 22.63 -12.83 -6.02
CA ALA A 340 23.59 -13.54 -6.87
C ALA A 340 23.57 -15.05 -6.65
N ASN A 341 23.73 -15.80 -7.74
CA ASN A 341 24.10 -17.19 -7.67
C ASN A 341 25.56 -17.32 -7.17
N MET A 342 25.94 -18.48 -6.67
CA MET A 342 27.28 -18.68 -6.12
C MET A 342 28.38 -18.38 -7.15
N GLY A 343 29.32 -17.52 -6.78
CA GLY A 343 30.46 -17.15 -7.63
C GLY A 343 30.15 -16.13 -8.73
N VAL A 344 28.94 -15.63 -8.82
CA VAL A 344 28.54 -14.61 -9.82
C VAL A 344 29.00 -13.22 -9.38
N ASN A 345 29.54 -12.46 -10.35
CA ASN A 345 29.91 -11.07 -10.13
C ASN A 345 28.66 -10.18 -10.16
N LEU A 346 28.49 -9.31 -9.17
CA LEU A 346 27.34 -8.38 -9.11
C LEU A 346 27.27 -7.40 -10.30
N LEU A 347 28.39 -7.09 -10.94
CA LEU A 347 28.39 -6.26 -12.17
C LEU A 347 27.70 -6.95 -13.34
N ASP A 348 27.70 -8.28 -13.41
CA ASP A 348 26.96 -9.02 -14.43
C ASP A 348 25.46 -8.97 -14.18
N ILE A 349 25.04 -8.97 -12.90
CA ILE A 349 23.65 -8.77 -12.49
C ILE A 349 23.19 -7.34 -12.82
N GLU A 350 24.01 -6.33 -12.48
CA GLU A 350 23.74 -4.93 -12.83
C GLU A 350 23.50 -4.78 -14.33
N LYS A 351 24.45 -5.26 -15.12
CA LYS A 351 24.37 -5.22 -16.57
C LYS A 351 23.09 -5.89 -17.08
N ALA A 352 22.76 -7.07 -16.59
CA ALA A 352 21.60 -7.82 -17.03
C ALA A 352 20.27 -7.12 -16.66
N ILE A 353 20.16 -6.48 -15.49
CA ILE A 353 19.00 -5.66 -15.12
C ILE A 353 18.87 -4.45 -16.04
N LEU A 354 19.97 -3.72 -16.23
CA LEU A 354 20.01 -2.52 -17.08
C LEU A 354 19.67 -2.84 -18.53
N GLU A 355 20.13 -3.97 -19.08
CA GLU A 355 19.76 -4.42 -20.42
C GLU A 355 18.23 -4.57 -20.59
N GLN A 356 17.50 -5.03 -19.56
CA GLN A 356 16.05 -5.15 -19.65
C GLN A 356 15.36 -3.80 -19.60
N ILE A 357 15.88 -2.86 -18.81
CA ILE A 357 15.38 -1.48 -18.72
C ILE A 357 15.66 -0.75 -20.05
N GLU A 358 16.88 -0.83 -20.58
CA GLU A 358 17.30 -0.21 -21.85
C GLU A 358 16.46 -0.70 -23.06
N LYS A 359 16.07 -1.98 -23.07
CA LYS A 359 15.17 -2.49 -24.11
C LYS A 359 13.84 -1.74 -24.13
N VAL A 360 13.25 -1.45 -22.94
CA VAL A 360 12.00 -0.69 -22.87
C VAL A 360 12.21 0.79 -23.21
N GLN A 361 13.38 1.35 -22.86
CA GLN A 361 13.72 2.73 -23.23
C GLN A 361 13.89 2.93 -24.73
N ASN A 362 14.41 1.92 -25.44
CA ASN A 362 14.75 2.02 -26.86
C ASN A 362 13.66 1.47 -27.79
N GLU A 363 12.88 0.49 -27.33
CA GLU A 363 11.89 -0.22 -28.13
C GLU A 363 10.53 -0.21 -27.43
N LEU A 364 9.46 -0.04 -28.21
CA LEU A 364 8.10 -0.23 -27.68
C LEU A 364 7.87 -1.68 -27.33
N ILE A 365 7.15 -1.93 -26.24
CA ILE A 365 6.68 -3.27 -25.91
C ILE A 365 5.67 -3.76 -26.96
N SER A 366 5.52 -5.07 -27.12
CA SER A 366 4.55 -5.66 -28.05
C SER A 366 3.10 -5.47 -27.55
N ASP A 367 2.13 -5.54 -28.47
CA ASP A 367 0.70 -5.50 -28.12
C ASP A 367 0.32 -6.66 -27.18
N LEU A 368 0.96 -7.82 -27.36
CA LEU A 368 0.75 -8.98 -26.51
C LEU A 368 1.23 -8.73 -25.06
N GLU A 369 2.39 -8.08 -24.89
CA GLU A 369 2.89 -7.71 -23.56
C GLU A 369 1.97 -6.68 -22.91
N LEU A 370 1.56 -5.63 -23.65
CA LEU A 370 0.63 -4.65 -23.12
C LEU A 370 -0.69 -5.30 -22.65
N LYS A 371 -1.27 -6.18 -23.48
CA LYS A 371 -2.50 -6.89 -23.11
C LYS A 371 -2.32 -7.80 -21.90
N LYS A 372 -1.16 -8.48 -21.81
CA LYS A 372 -0.81 -9.28 -20.62
C LYS A 372 -0.76 -8.40 -19.37
N LEU A 373 -0.11 -7.24 -19.43
CA LEU A 373 -0.02 -6.31 -18.29
C LEU A 373 -1.40 -5.81 -17.85
N GLN A 374 -2.24 -5.39 -18.80
CA GLN A 374 -3.61 -4.99 -18.53
C GLN A 374 -4.38 -6.08 -17.80
N ASN A 375 -4.32 -7.33 -18.30
CA ASN A 375 -5.00 -8.46 -17.66
C ASN A 375 -4.46 -8.77 -16.25
N GLN A 376 -3.15 -8.62 -16.03
CA GLN A 376 -2.54 -8.81 -14.70
C GLN A 376 -3.01 -7.76 -13.70
N ILE A 377 -3.06 -6.49 -14.12
CA ILE A 377 -3.56 -5.37 -13.29
C ILE A 377 -5.06 -5.54 -13.00
N GLU A 378 -5.87 -5.88 -14.02
CA GLU A 378 -7.30 -6.16 -13.82
C GLU A 378 -7.52 -7.27 -12.81
N ASN A 379 -6.77 -8.37 -12.93
CA ASN A 379 -6.88 -9.48 -11.99
C ASN A 379 -6.47 -9.07 -10.56
N GLN A 380 -5.39 -8.32 -10.42
CA GLN A 380 -4.96 -7.81 -9.11
C GLN A 380 -5.99 -6.86 -8.51
N PHE A 381 -6.54 -5.96 -9.31
CA PHE A 381 -7.60 -5.03 -8.88
C PHE A 381 -8.85 -5.77 -8.40
N VAL A 382 -9.33 -6.77 -9.15
CA VAL A 382 -10.47 -7.61 -8.77
C VAL A 382 -10.17 -8.39 -7.48
N ASN A 383 -8.97 -8.96 -7.36
CA ASN A 383 -8.58 -9.71 -6.16
C ASN A 383 -8.54 -8.82 -4.91
N ASN A 384 -8.04 -7.58 -5.02
CA ASN A 384 -8.01 -6.63 -3.91
C ASN A 384 -9.42 -6.23 -3.43
N LEU A 385 -10.42 -6.34 -4.29
CA LEU A 385 -11.83 -6.02 -4.00
C LEU A 385 -12.70 -7.28 -3.78
N SER A 386 -12.10 -8.45 -3.66
CA SER A 386 -12.84 -9.71 -3.49
C SER A 386 -13.27 -9.99 -2.04
N SER A 387 -12.80 -9.20 -1.10
CA SER A 387 -13.16 -9.31 0.32
C SER A 387 -13.71 -8.00 0.86
N VAL A 388 -14.56 -8.09 1.86
CA VAL A 388 -15.12 -6.92 2.57
C VAL A 388 -13.99 -6.08 3.20
N GLU A 389 -12.93 -6.74 3.69
CA GLU A 389 -11.75 -6.09 4.24
C GLU A 389 -11.00 -5.27 3.17
N GLY A 390 -10.75 -5.88 2.00
CA GLY A 390 -10.10 -5.17 0.89
C GLY A 390 -10.92 -3.99 0.38
N ILE A 391 -12.26 -4.11 0.35
CA ILE A 391 -13.14 -2.99 -0.01
C ILE A 391 -13.04 -1.88 1.03
N ALA A 392 -13.13 -2.22 2.34
CA ALA A 392 -13.04 -1.24 3.43
C ALA A 392 -11.71 -0.46 3.39
N GLU A 393 -10.61 -1.17 3.24
CA GLU A 393 -9.27 -0.58 3.18
C GLU A 393 -9.12 0.36 1.96
N ASN A 394 -9.50 -0.10 0.76
CA ASN A 394 -9.38 0.72 -0.45
C ASN A 394 -10.27 1.96 -0.40
N LEU A 395 -11.52 1.86 0.10
CA LEU A 395 -12.39 3.02 0.31
C LEU A 395 -11.74 4.06 1.24
N ALA A 396 -11.15 3.60 2.36
CA ALA A 396 -10.45 4.46 3.32
C ALA A 396 -9.22 5.13 2.68
N ILE A 397 -8.41 4.37 1.92
CA ILE A 397 -7.21 4.89 1.24
C ILE A 397 -7.58 5.95 0.20
N TYR A 398 -8.55 5.66 -0.69
CA TYR A 398 -8.97 6.62 -1.72
C TYR A 398 -9.55 7.88 -1.12
N GLU A 399 -10.36 7.76 -0.06
CA GLU A 399 -10.89 8.92 0.65
C GLU A 399 -9.79 9.75 1.34
N THR A 400 -8.79 9.09 1.91
CA THR A 400 -7.73 9.78 2.67
C THR A 400 -6.75 10.48 1.74
N HIS A 401 -6.24 9.78 0.71
CA HIS A 401 -5.17 10.30 -0.14
C HIS A 401 -5.70 11.20 -1.25
N PHE A 402 -6.89 10.92 -1.78
CA PHE A 402 -7.42 11.64 -2.95
C PHE A 402 -8.70 12.43 -2.64
N GLY A 403 -9.30 12.26 -1.46
CA GLY A 403 -10.58 12.88 -1.11
C GLY A 403 -11.76 12.32 -1.89
N ASP A 404 -11.60 11.18 -2.56
CA ASP A 404 -12.59 10.60 -3.47
C ASP A 404 -12.61 9.06 -3.39
N ALA A 405 -13.46 8.54 -2.51
CA ALA A 405 -13.65 7.08 -2.37
C ALA A 405 -14.22 6.43 -3.66
N SER A 406 -14.85 7.20 -4.59
CA SER A 406 -15.42 6.65 -5.83
C SER A 406 -14.36 6.11 -6.80
N LEU A 407 -13.09 6.44 -6.59
CA LEU A 407 -11.96 5.89 -7.33
C LEU A 407 -11.88 4.36 -7.25
N ILE A 408 -12.44 3.74 -6.20
CA ILE A 408 -12.57 2.28 -6.10
C ILE A 408 -13.24 1.64 -7.33
N ASN A 409 -14.11 2.38 -8.01
CA ASN A 409 -14.83 1.93 -9.20
C ASN A 409 -14.17 2.34 -10.52
N THR A 410 -13.23 3.28 -10.50
CA THR A 410 -12.79 3.95 -11.74
C THR A 410 -11.28 3.96 -11.94
N GLU A 411 -10.48 3.75 -10.89
CA GLU A 411 -9.02 3.83 -10.99
C GLU A 411 -8.43 2.85 -12.00
N ILE A 412 -9.03 1.67 -12.12
CA ILE A 412 -8.62 0.66 -13.11
C ILE A 412 -8.56 1.23 -14.54
N ASN A 413 -9.45 2.16 -14.88
CA ASN A 413 -9.47 2.78 -16.20
C ASN A 413 -8.21 3.58 -16.51
N ARG A 414 -7.55 4.12 -15.47
CA ARG A 414 -6.28 4.87 -15.61
C ARG A 414 -5.14 3.92 -16.02
N TYR A 415 -5.13 2.70 -15.48
CA TYR A 415 -4.18 1.65 -15.90
C TYR A 415 -4.46 1.17 -17.32
N LEU A 416 -5.75 0.94 -17.66
CA LEU A 416 -6.14 0.46 -19.00
C LEU A 416 -5.90 1.50 -20.10
N ALA A 417 -5.84 2.78 -19.74
CA ALA A 417 -5.52 3.87 -20.65
C ALA A 417 -4.02 4.03 -20.93
N VAL A 418 -3.14 3.36 -20.18
CA VAL A 418 -1.69 3.45 -20.39
C VAL A 418 -1.30 2.84 -21.73
N SER A 419 -0.59 3.61 -22.55
CA SER A 419 -0.07 3.19 -23.85
C SER A 419 1.33 2.59 -23.76
N LYS A 420 1.78 1.96 -24.85
CA LYS A 420 3.17 1.48 -24.97
C LYS A 420 4.16 2.65 -24.93
N GLU A 421 3.77 3.76 -25.52
CA GLU A 421 4.52 5.01 -25.56
C GLU A 421 4.67 5.62 -24.16
N ASP A 422 3.64 5.53 -23.32
CA ASP A 422 3.71 5.96 -21.91
C ASP A 422 4.70 5.12 -21.12
N ILE A 423 4.68 3.81 -21.27
CA ILE A 423 5.62 2.88 -20.61
C ILE A 423 7.05 3.21 -21.04
N GLN A 424 7.31 3.43 -22.34
CA GLN A 424 8.62 3.82 -22.83
C GLN A 424 9.05 5.20 -22.31
N ARG A 425 8.16 6.16 -22.31
CA ARG A 425 8.41 7.53 -21.83
C ARG A 425 8.81 7.53 -20.35
N VAL A 426 8.06 6.82 -19.49
CA VAL A 426 8.40 6.74 -18.07
C VAL A 426 9.66 5.94 -17.81
N ALA A 427 9.95 4.90 -18.61
CA ALA A 427 11.22 4.18 -18.54
C ALA A 427 12.42 5.12 -18.76
N ARG A 428 12.35 6.00 -19.75
CA ARG A 428 13.38 7.01 -19.99
C ARG A 428 13.47 8.06 -18.88
N LYS A 429 12.33 8.48 -18.32
CA LYS A 429 12.26 9.56 -17.34
C LYS A 429 12.70 9.13 -15.94
N TYR A 430 12.23 7.99 -15.45
CA TYR A 430 12.42 7.58 -14.07
C TYR A 430 13.55 6.56 -13.86
N PHE A 431 13.89 5.78 -14.90
CA PHE A 431 14.98 4.81 -14.85
C PHE A 431 16.27 5.33 -15.50
N ASP A 432 16.37 6.66 -15.62
CA ASP A 432 17.58 7.36 -16.07
C ASP A 432 18.75 7.14 -15.12
N GLU A 433 19.97 7.11 -15.65
CA GLU A 433 21.18 6.94 -14.87
C GLU A 433 21.34 8.00 -13.76
N LYS A 434 20.95 9.26 -14.04
CA LYS A 434 21.05 10.37 -13.07
C LYS A 434 20.11 10.19 -11.85
N ASN A 435 19.04 9.40 -12.00
CA ASN A 435 18.07 9.10 -10.93
C ASN A 435 18.34 7.74 -10.28
N ARG A 436 19.55 7.21 -10.37
CA ARG A 436 19.89 5.83 -10.01
C ARG A 436 20.72 5.75 -8.74
N LEU A 437 20.30 4.86 -7.83
CA LEU A 437 21.11 4.28 -6.76
C LEU A 437 21.54 2.87 -7.22
N VAL A 438 22.82 2.53 -7.09
CA VAL A 438 23.33 1.17 -7.22
C VAL A 438 23.97 0.79 -5.89
N LEU A 439 23.39 -0.21 -5.22
CA LEU A 439 23.80 -0.65 -3.90
C LEU A 439 24.31 -2.09 -3.98
N PHE A 440 25.57 -2.28 -3.65
CA PHE A 440 26.20 -3.59 -3.53
C PHE A 440 25.97 -4.09 -2.11
N TRP A 441 25.30 -5.23 -1.98
CA TRP A 441 25.07 -5.87 -0.70
C TRP A 441 26.00 -7.07 -0.56
N LEU A 442 27.00 -6.97 0.29
CA LEU A 442 28.07 -7.94 0.39
C LEU A 442 28.08 -8.67 1.75
N PRO A 443 28.50 -9.95 1.75
CA PRO A 443 28.76 -10.64 3.00
C PRO A 443 29.78 -9.88 3.84
N LYS A 444 29.48 -9.73 5.13
CA LYS A 444 30.44 -9.18 6.09
C LYS A 444 31.56 -10.20 6.31
N ALA A 445 32.80 -9.77 6.17
CA ALA A 445 33.94 -10.63 6.55
C ALA A 445 33.83 -11.03 8.03
N ASN A 446 34.01 -12.31 8.30
CA ASN A 446 34.05 -12.87 9.66
C ASN A 446 35.22 -12.33 10.46
#